data_15a7aedcf55a0e8743409d56ee9f0f74
#
_entry.id   15a7aedcf55a0e8743409d56ee9f0f74
#
_cell.length_a   1.000
_cell.length_b   1.000
_cell.length_c   1.000
_cell.angle_alpha   90.00
_cell.angle_beta   90.00
_cell.angle_gamma   90.00
#
_symmetry.space_group_name_H-M   'P 1'
#
loop_
_entity.id
_entity.type
_entity.pdbx_description
1 polymer ?
#
loop_
_entity_poly.entity_id
_entity_poly.type
_entity_poly.pdbx_seq_one_letter_code
_entity_poly.pdbx_strand_id
1 'polypeptide(L)'
;MLSRRKRLLILAVPIAVSLALAGPAAAAGSDKAILKAGVITKADVPAEWTSKRGTSSGDALRGLKECKKINTAVAAAKKDEPRARSREFADPVQEHATTAENAVYAFANKKDASKFVSAYKGSAAMSCFERLGTEVERNRPAATPPSVGPITDLQGVGDEANGYEIAATYTQNGGEATLYIDFIVVRVGRAVLGFAFTNVDARITQGPDIVGAVVQRVAAAQT
;
A
#
# COMPACT_ATOMS: atom_id res chain seq x y z
N MET A 1 -92.17 -23.70 -4.90
CA MET A 1 -91.29 -23.06 -5.85
C MET A 1 -90.03 -22.55 -5.06
N LEU A 2 -88.94 -23.30 -5.01
CA LEU A 2 -87.75 -22.96 -4.29
C LEU A 2 -86.63 -22.76 -5.27
N SER A 3 -86.13 -21.53 -5.34
CA SER A 3 -84.97 -21.13 -6.15
C SER A 3 -83.72 -21.40 -5.34
N ARG A 4 -82.89 -22.35 -5.82
CA ARG A 4 -81.55 -22.64 -5.30
C ARG A 4 -80.54 -21.64 -5.89
N ARG A 5 -80.10 -20.66 -5.08
CA ARG A 5 -78.92 -19.84 -5.41
C ARG A 5 -77.61 -20.62 -5.17
N LYS A 6 -76.90 -20.94 -6.24
CA LYS A 6 -75.53 -21.48 -6.17
C LYS A 6 -74.57 -20.33 -5.80
N ARG A 7 -73.92 -20.48 -4.62
CA ARG A 7 -72.85 -19.60 -4.24
C ARG A 7 -71.56 -20.09 -4.89
N LEU A 8 -71.01 -19.28 -5.74
CA LEU A 8 -69.64 -19.49 -6.33
C LEU A 8 -68.64 -19.05 -5.30
N LEU A 9 -67.89 -20.00 -4.77
CA LEU A 9 -66.66 -19.71 -3.92
C LEU A 9 -65.48 -19.41 -4.86
N ILE A 10 -65.05 -18.15 -4.91
CA ILE A 10 -63.84 -17.76 -5.56
C ILE A 10 -62.73 -17.96 -4.55
N LEU A 11 -61.89 -19.01 -4.75
CA LEU A 11 -60.63 -19.19 -4.04
C LEU A 11 -59.62 -18.18 -4.60
N ALA A 12 -59.35 -17.11 -3.84
CA ALA A 12 -58.22 -16.24 -4.10
C ALA A 12 -56.92 -16.92 -3.57
N VAL A 13 -56.09 -17.38 -4.49
CA VAL A 13 -54.73 -17.86 -4.17
C VAL A 13 -53.82 -16.65 -4.07
N PRO A 14 -53.19 -16.36 -2.92
CA PRO A 14 -52.19 -15.32 -2.85
C PRO A 14 -50.89 -15.82 -3.51
N ILE A 15 -50.57 -15.27 -4.68
CA ILE A 15 -49.26 -15.42 -5.29
C ILE A 15 -48.30 -14.55 -4.49
N ALA A 16 -47.56 -15.14 -3.54
CA ALA A 16 -46.44 -14.50 -2.90
C ALA A 16 -45.30 -14.42 -3.91
N VAL A 17 -45.17 -13.26 -4.56
CA VAL A 17 -43.96 -12.92 -5.35
C VAL A 17 -42.87 -12.57 -4.38
N SER A 18 -42.02 -13.56 -4.06
CA SER A 18 -40.76 -13.32 -3.36
C SER A 18 -39.80 -12.65 -4.34
N LEU A 19 -39.76 -11.32 -4.37
CA LEU A 19 -38.68 -10.58 -4.97
C LEU A 19 -37.43 -10.83 -4.10
N ALA A 20 -36.63 -11.83 -4.48
CA ALA A 20 -35.25 -11.91 -4.05
C ALA A 20 -34.52 -10.71 -4.64
N LEU A 21 -34.33 -9.67 -3.85
CA LEU A 21 -33.37 -8.61 -4.11
C LEU A 21 -31.96 -9.23 -3.98
N ALA A 22 -31.55 -9.99 -5.01
CA ALA A 22 -30.14 -10.23 -5.25
C ALA A 22 -29.56 -8.87 -5.65
N GLY A 23 -29.13 -8.10 -4.65
CA GLY A 23 -28.23 -6.98 -4.89
C GLY A 23 -27.05 -7.51 -5.70
N PRO A 24 -26.51 -6.75 -6.67
CA PRO A 24 -25.32 -7.18 -7.36
C PRO A 24 -24.24 -7.43 -6.30
N ALA A 25 -23.87 -8.69 -6.10
CA ALA A 25 -22.63 -9.02 -5.43
C ALA A 25 -21.57 -8.38 -6.32
N ALA A 26 -21.06 -7.21 -5.91
CA ALA A 26 -19.93 -6.60 -6.57
C ALA A 26 -18.86 -7.70 -6.66
N ALA A 27 -18.56 -8.13 -7.88
CA ALA A 27 -17.59 -9.16 -8.13
C ALA A 27 -16.27 -8.62 -7.54
N ALA A 28 -15.87 -9.15 -6.38
CA ALA A 28 -14.61 -8.76 -5.77
C ALA A 28 -13.54 -8.99 -6.83
N GLY A 29 -12.84 -7.94 -7.24
CA GLY A 29 -11.80 -8.03 -8.25
C GLY A 29 -10.85 -9.18 -7.95
N SER A 30 -10.42 -9.91 -8.98
CA SER A 30 -9.53 -11.05 -8.77
C SER A 30 -8.20 -10.59 -8.17
N ASP A 31 -7.57 -11.44 -7.36
CA ASP A 31 -6.23 -11.16 -6.82
C ASP A 31 -5.24 -10.79 -7.93
N LYS A 32 -5.30 -11.49 -9.06
CA LYS A 32 -4.46 -11.21 -10.22
C LYS A 32 -4.66 -9.79 -10.76
N ALA A 33 -5.91 -9.30 -10.82
CA ALA A 33 -6.22 -7.94 -11.27
C ALA A 33 -5.66 -6.91 -10.27
N ILE A 34 -5.88 -7.11 -8.97
CA ILE A 34 -5.36 -6.26 -7.89
C ILE A 34 -3.83 -6.20 -7.93
N LEU A 35 -3.17 -7.35 -8.02
CA LEU A 35 -1.71 -7.43 -8.05
C LEU A 35 -1.13 -6.73 -9.28
N LYS A 36 -1.74 -6.92 -10.46
CA LYS A 36 -1.32 -6.24 -11.69
C LYS A 36 -1.52 -4.73 -11.61
N ALA A 37 -2.64 -4.28 -11.07
CA ALA A 37 -2.95 -2.86 -10.91
C ALA A 37 -2.08 -2.18 -9.85
N GLY A 38 -1.67 -2.92 -8.81
CA GLY A 38 -1.00 -2.39 -7.62
C GLY A 38 0.51 -2.22 -7.75
N VAL A 39 1.16 -2.68 -8.81
CA VAL A 39 2.61 -2.47 -9.00
C VAL A 39 2.89 -1.18 -9.76
N ILE A 40 3.95 -0.45 -9.35
CA ILE A 40 4.50 0.66 -10.14
C ILE A 40 4.96 0.10 -11.50
N THR A 41 4.60 0.81 -12.56
CA THR A 41 4.97 0.50 -13.94
C THR A 41 5.83 1.63 -14.54
N LYS A 42 6.37 1.41 -15.72
CA LYS A 42 7.13 2.44 -16.45
C LYS A 42 6.29 3.68 -16.78
N ALA A 43 4.98 3.53 -16.89
CA ALA A 43 4.07 4.65 -17.16
C ALA A 43 3.82 5.56 -15.93
N ASP A 44 4.16 5.10 -14.72
CA ASP A 44 3.95 5.85 -13.49
C ASP A 44 5.15 6.72 -13.10
N VAL A 45 6.29 6.53 -13.75
CA VAL A 45 7.55 7.23 -13.47
C VAL A 45 8.00 8.02 -14.67
N PRO A 46 8.88 9.04 -14.49
CA PRO A 46 9.44 9.80 -15.62
C PRO A 46 10.00 8.91 -16.73
N ALA A 47 9.83 9.37 -17.98
CA ALA A 47 10.18 8.55 -19.15
C ALA A 47 11.67 8.18 -19.23
N GLU A 48 12.53 9.00 -18.68
CA GLU A 48 14.00 8.82 -18.61
C GLU A 48 14.43 7.81 -17.55
N TRP A 49 13.60 7.53 -16.52
CA TRP A 49 13.98 6.59 -15.47
C TRP A 49 14.21 5.19 -16.01
N THR A 50 15.26 4.54 -15.55
CA THR A 50 15.58 3.15 -15.88
C THR A 50 14.94 2.19 -14.87
N SER A 51 14.87 0.90 -15.22
CA SER A 51 14.35 -0.11 -14.28
C SER A 51 15.33 -1.28 -14.14
N LYS A 52 15.58 -1.69 -12.89
CA LYS A 52 16.35 -2.88 -12.54
C LYS A 52 15.55 -3.82 -11.65
N ARG A 53 16.05 -5.03 -11.41
CA ARG A 53 15.41 -5.93 -10.44
C ARG A 53 15.51 -5.28 -9.06
N GLY A 54 14.36 -5.02 -8.43
CA GLY A 54 14.32 -4.39 -7.11
C GLY A 54 15.00 -5.25 -6.06
N THR A 55 15.77 -4.61 -5.20
CA THR A 55 16.20 -5.17 -3.92
C THR A 55 15.02 -5.04 -2.97
N SER A 56 14.78 -6.00 -2.08
CA SER A 56 13.59 -5.93 -1.24
C SER A 56 13.79 -4.91 -0.11
N SER A 57 13.22 -3.70 -0.25
CA SER A 57 13.15 -2.71 0.84
C SER A 57 12.56 -3.30 2.14
N GLY A 58 11.69 -4.29 2.02
CA GLY A 58 11.18 -5.04 3.18
C GLY A 58 12.22 -5.88 3.92
N ASP A 59 13.42 -6.09 3.36
CA ASP A 59 14.51 -6.77 4.06
C ASP A 59 15.31 -5.82 4.95
N ALA A 60 15.25 -4.51 4.72
CA ALA A 60 15.90 -3.49 5.55
C ALA A 60 15.36 -3.47 7.00
N LEU A 61 14.11 -3.82 7.21
CA LEU A 61 13.50 -3.93 8.55
C LEU A 61 13.78 -5.27 9.23
N ARG A 62 14.32 -6.25 8.47
CA ARG A 62 14.50 -7.61 8.95
C ARG A 62 15.56 -7.66 10.03
N GLY A 63 15.26 -8.32 11.14
CA GLY A 63 16.20 -8.49 12.26
C GLY A 63 16.22 -7.33 13.25
N LEU A 64 15.58 -6.19 12.95
CA LEU A 64 15.45 -5.10 13.89
C LEU A 64 14.39 -5.43 14.93
N LYS A 65 14.75 -5.40 16.22
CA LYS A 65 13.85 -5.77 17.34
C LYS A 65 12.66 -4.82 17.45
N GLU A 66 12.90 -3.55 17.24
CA GLU A 66 11.91 -2.47 17.24
C GLU A 66 10.87 -2.65 16.14
N CYS A 67 11.25 -3.32 15.05
CA CYS A 67 10.38 -3.60 13.91
C CYS A 67 9.57 -4.90 14.04
N LYS A 68 9.61 -5.58 15.20
CA LYS A 68 8.97 -6.89 15.40
C LYS A 68 7.50 -6.92 14.96
N LYS A 69 6.71 -5.90 15.27
CA LYS A 69 5.29 -5.81 14.91
C LYS A 69 5.10 -5.79 13.39
N ILE A 70 5.87 -4.94 12.69
CA ILE A 70 5.85 -4.84 11.23
C ILE A 70 6.35 -6.14 10.61
N ASN A 71 7.49 -6.66 11.07
CA ASN A 71 8.07 -7.90 10.55
C ASN A 71 7.13 -9.10 10.70
N THR A 72 6.39 -9.19 11.82
CA THR A 72 5.38 -10.24 12.04
C THR A 72 4.23 -10.12 11.04
N ALA A 73 3.71 -8.91 10.82
CA ALA A 73 2.65 -8.66 9.85
C ALA A 73 3.10 -8.99 8.41
N VAL A 74 4.31 -8.55 8.04
CA VAL A 74 4.90 -8.84 6.71
C VAL A 74 5.15 -10.33 6.52
N ALA A 75 5.64 -11.04 7.55
CA ALA A 75 5.89 -12.48 7.46
C ALA A 75 4.58 -13.27 7.29
N ALA A 76 3.53 -12.91 8.03
CA ALA A 76 2.21 -13.51 7.87
C ALA A 76 1.66 -13.26 6.45
N ALA A 77 1.65 -12.01 5.99
CA ALA A 77 1.18 -11.68 4.64
C ALA A 77 2.01 -12.38 3.55
N LYS A 78 3.33 -12.48 3.71
CA LYS A 78 4.19 -13.20 2.75
C LYS A 78 3.86 -14.69 2.64
N LYS A 79 3.39 -15.31 3.72
CA LYS A 79 3.04 -16.73 3.77
C LYS A 79 1.66 -16.99 3.18
N ASP A 80 0.68 -16.17 3.54
CA ASP A 80 -0.73 -16.50 3.39
C ASP A 80 -1.42 -15.74 2.25
N GLU A 81 -0.84 -14.61 1.77
CA GLU A 81 -1.51 -13.74 0.83
C GLU A 81 -0.81 -13.66 -0.54
N PRO A 82 -1.57 -13.62 -1.64
CA PRO A 82 -1.06 -13.30 -2.97
C PRO A 82 -0.36 -11.95 -2.99
N ARG A 83 0.81 -11.89 -3.66
CA ARG A 83 1.61 -10.68 -3.70
C ARG A 83 2.31 -10.46 -5.04
N ALA A 84 2.61 -9.20 -5.34
CA ALA A 84 3.49 -8.80 -6.42
C ALA A 84 4.43 -7.68 -5.97
N ARG A 85 5.48 -7.43 -6.74
CA ARG A 85 6.41 -6.31 -6.55
C ARG A 85 6.66 -5.63 -7.88
N SER A 86 6.86 -4.31 -7.84
CA SER A 86 7.40 -3.61 -8.98
C SER A 86 8.87 -3.96 -9.21
N ARG A 87 9.39 -3.54 -10.34
CA ARG A 87 10.82 -3.29 -10.50
C ARG A 87 11.20 -2.06 -9.66
N GLU A 88 12.45 -1.92 -9.32
CA GLU A 88 13.01 -0.67 -8.83
C GLU A 88 13.20 0.24 -10.05
N PHE A 89 12.64 1.43 -10.00
CA PHE A 89 12.84 2.48 -10.99
C PHE A 89 13.81 3.51 -10.44
N ALA A 90 14.75 3.97 -11.24
CA ALA A 90 15.80 4.87 -10.81
C ALA A 90 16.06 5.97 -11.86
N ASP A 91 16.32 7.18 -11.38
CA ASP A 91 16.84 8.28 -12.21
C ASP A 91 18.22 7.89 -12.75
N PRO A 92 18.45 7.90 -14.08
CA PRO A 92 19.75 7.53 -14.66
C PRO A 92 20.88 8.51 -14.31
N VAL A 93 20.56 9.76 -13.96
CA VAL A 93 21.54 10.77 -13.53
C VAL A 93 21.94 10.57 -12.09
N GLN A 94 21.02 10.06 -11.27
CA GLN A 94 21.19 9.80 -9.83
C GLN A 94 20.89 8.34 -9.48
N GLU A 95 21.34 7.41 -10.31
CA GLU A 95 20.95 5.99 -10.32
C GLU A 95 20.90 5.30 -8.95
N HIS A 96 21.72 5.74 -8.00
CA HIS A 96 21.74 5.18 -6.63
C HIS A 96 21.09 6.09 -5.59
N ALA A 97 20.63 7.27 -6.01
CA ALA A 97 20.13 8.30 -5.11
C ALA A 97 18.62 8.50 -5.21
N THR A 98 18.07 8.43 -6.43
CA THR A 98 16.63 8.63 -6.67
C THR A 98 16.01 7.34 -7.15
N THR A 99 15.19 6.70 -6.29
CA THR A 99 14.54 5.42 -6.63
C THR A 99 13.09 5.36 -6.16
N ALA A 100 12.29 4.54 -6.86
CA ALA A 100 10.93 4.20 -6.48
C ALA A 100 10.68 2.70 -6.67
N GLU A 101 10.15 2.04 -5.66
CA GLU A 101 9.68 0.66 -5.73
C GLU A 101 8.43 0.46 -4.88
N ASN A 102 7.65 -0.58 -5.15
CA ASN A 102 6.56 -0.95 -4.28
C ASN A 102 6.29 -2.47 -4.23
N ALA A 103 5.54 -2.86 -3.20
CA ALA A 103 4.95 -4.19 -3.07
C ALA A 103 3.45 -4.07 -2.88
N VAL A 104 2.70 -5.05 -3.39
CA VAL A 104 1.25 -5.16 -3.23
C VAL A 104 0.88 -6.52 -2.69
N TYR A 105 -0.08 -6.56 -1.76
CA TYR A 105 -0.70 -7.75 -1.21
C TYR A 105 -2.21 -7.70 -1.46
N ALA A 106 -2.81 -8.81 -1.86
CA ALA A 106 -4.25 -8.96 -1.99
C ALA A 106 -4.76 -9.85 -0.85
N PHE A 107 -5.33 -9.23 0.19
CA PHE A 107 -5.87 -9.94 1.34
C PHE A 107 -7.23 -10.59 1.03
N ALA A 108 -7.57 -11.64 1.76
CA ALA A 108 -8.88 -12.29 1.64
C ALA A 108 -10.04 -11.32 1.92
N ASN A 109 -9.84 -10.36 2.82
CA ASN A 109 -10.86 -9.37 3.19
C ASN A 109 -10.25 -8.04 3.69
N LYS A 110 -11.10 -7.01 3.79
CA LYS A 110 -10.72 -5.65 4.24
C LYS A 110 -10.21 -5.63 5.69
N LYS A 111 -10.73 -6.49 6.57
CA LYS A 111 -10.36 -6.53 7.99
C LYS A 111 -8.91 -6.98 8.16
N ASP A 112 -8.48 -7.99 7.44
CA ASP A 112 -7.10 -8.48 7.52
C ASP A 112 -6.13 -7.46 6.87
N ALA A 113 -6.53 -6.82 5.78
CA ALA A 113 -5.78 -5.70 5.19
C ALA A 113 -5.61 -4.53 6.19
N SER A 114 -6.68 -4.11 6.89
CA SER A 114 -6.61 -3.05 7.91
C SER A 114 -5.73 -3.46 9.11
N LYS A 115 -5.80 -4.74 9.54
CA LYS A 115 -4.92 -5.27 10.58
C LYS A 115 -3.44 -5.18 10.18
N PHE A 116 -3.12 -5.49 8.91
CA PHE A 116 -1.74 -5.32 8.40
C PHE A 116 -1.30 -3.86 8.49
N VAL A 117 -2.11 -2.91 7.98
CA VAL A 117 -1.78 -1.47 8.00
C VAL A 117 -1.63 -0.95 9.44
N SER A 118 -2.39 -1.51 10.40
CA SER A 118 -2.28 -1.14 11.82
C SER A 118 -0.88 -1.42 12.42
N ALA A 119 -0.09 -2.31 11.83
CA ALA A 119 1.29 -2.54 12.26
C ALA A 119 2.21 -1.34 12.00
N TYR A 120 1.83 -0.48 11.06
CA TYR A 120 2.55 0.73 10.68
C TYR A 120 2.04 1.98 11.39
N LYS A 121 1.29 1.85 12.50
CA LYS A 121 0.72 2.97 13.26
C LYS A 121 1.34 3.08 14.66
N GLY A 122 1.44 4.34 15.12
CA GLY A 122 1.78 4.68 16.51
C GLY A 122 3.26 4.54 16.85
N SER A 123 3.57 4.63 18.14
CA SER A 123 4.94 4.71 18.67
C SER A 123 5.81 3.51 18.28
N ALA A 124 5.24 2.30 18.24
CA ALA A 124 6.01 1.10 17.87
C ALA A 124 6.50 1.14 16.40
N ALA A 125 5.70 1.72 15.50
CA ALA A 125 6.13 1.94 14.12
C ALA A 125 7.18 3.06 14.06
N MET A 126 6.98 4.16 14.77
CA MET A 126 7.95 5.25 14.88
C MET A 126 9.30 4.70 15.35
N SER A 127 9.36 3.98 16.47
CA SER A 127 10.62 3.39 16.98
C SER A 127 11.28 2.42 16.00
N CYS A 128 10.49 1.72 15.17
CA CYS A 128 11.04 0.88 14.10
C CYS A 128 11.77 1.74 13.06
N PHE A 129 11.18 2.84 12.61
CA PHE A 129 11.79 3.71 11.59
C PHE A 129 12.94 4.53 12.16
N GLU A 130 12.90 4.96 13.44
CA GLU A 130 14.04 5.56 14.15
C GLU A 130 15.22 4.59 14.20
N ARG A 131 14.95 3.31 14.50
CA ARG A 131 15.99 2.29 14.46
C ARG A 131 16.56 2.07 13.07
N LEU A 132 15.71 2.07 12.04
CA LEU A 132 16.16 1.99 10.65
C LEU A 132 17.04 3.19 10.27
N GLY A 133 16.66 4.40 10.67
CA GLY A 133 17.50 5.60 10.50
C GLY A 133 18.90 5.41 11.09
N THR A 134 18.99 4.87 12.31
CA THR A 134 20.27 4.55 12.95
C THR A 134 21.09 3.51 12.17
N GLU A 135 20.45 2.52 11.52
CA GLU A 135 21.17 1.56 10.67
C GLU A 135 21.66 2.19 9.36
N VAL A 136 20.90 3.14 8.79
CA VAL A 136 21.36 3.93 7.62
C VAL A 136 22.62 4.72 8.00
N GLU A 137 22.60 5.40 9.15
CA GLU A 137 23.76 6.13 9.69
C GLU A 137 24.98 5.22 9.92
N ARG A 138 24.77 4.03 10.48
CA ARG A 138 25.87 3.08 10.74
C ARG A 138 26.58 2.63 9.46
N ASN A 139 25.86 2.51 8.37
CA ASN A 139 26.38 2.13 7.06
C ASN A 139 26.97 3.32 6.28
N ARG A 140 26.60 4.54 6.64
CA ARG A 140 27.11 5.80 6.08
C ARG A 140 27.19 6.81 7.22
N PRO A 141 28.38 7.05 7.81
CA PRO A 141 28.51 7.98 8.92
C PRO A 141 27.86 9.32 8.58
N ALA A 142 26.82 9.65 9.31
CA ALA A 142 26.05 10.87 9.11
C ALA A 142 26.77 12.06 9.76
N ALA A 143 26.67 13.24 9.14
CA ALA A 143 27.14 14.49 9.71
C ALA A 143 26.25 14.92 10.90
N THR A 144 24.98 14.52 10.87
CA THR A 144 24.00 14.75 11.94
C THR A 144 23.16 13.49 12.15
N PRO A 145 22.66 13.22 13.39
CA PRO A 145 21.75 12.10 13.62
C PRO A 145 20.56 12.13 12.68
N PRO A 146 20.13 10.98 12.13
CA PRO A 146 18.97 10.92 11.25
C PRO A 146 17.71 11.44 11.94
N SER A 147 16.92 12.23 11.23
CA SER A 147 15.57 12.59 11.66
C SER A 147 14.56 11.60 11.11
N VAL A 148 13.54 11.28 11.91
CA VAL A 148 12.42 10.44 11.49
C VAL A 148 11.12 11.11 11.88
N GLY A 149 10.20 11.20 10.93
CA GLY A 149 8.90 11.83 11.14
C GLY A 149 7.77 11.16 10.38
N PRO A 150 6.52 11.34 10.82
CA PRO A 150 5.36 10.88 10.05
C PRO A 150 5.18 11.76 8.81
N ILE A 151 4.78 11.14 7.68
CA ILE A 151 4.31 11.85 6.49
C ILE A 151 2.85 12.21 6.74
N THR A 152 2.53 13.52 6.76
CA THR A 152 1.21 14.04 7.17
C THR A 152 0.25 14.32 6.01
N ASP A 153 0.75 14.41 4.79
CA ASP A 153 0.01 14.76 3.56
C ASP A 153 -0.61 13.54 2.85
N LEU A 154 -0.90 12.48 3.62
CA LEU A 154 -1.53 11.25 3.12
C LEU A 154 -3.06 11.20 3.32
N GLN A 155 -3.68 12.31 3.71
CA GLN A 155 -5.14 12.37 3.89
C GLN A 155 -5.86 12.16 2.56
N GLY A 156 -6.84 11.23 2.56
CA GLY A 156 -7.61 10.89 1.35
C GLY A 156 -6.89 9.95 0.38
N VAL A 157 -5.68 9.49 0.72
CA VAL A 157 -4.97 8.49 -0.07
C VAL A 157 -5.46 7.09 0.32
N GLY A 158 -6.29 6.48 -0.54
CA GLY A 158 -6.94 5.20 -0.26
C GLY A 158 -7.92 5.25 0.92
N ASP A 159 -8.21 4.10 1.52
CA ASP A 159 -9.09 3.98 2.69
C ASP A 159 -8.34 4.21 4.02
N GLU A 160 -7.06 3.88 4.06
CA GLU A 160 -6.13 4.09 5.17
C GLU A 160 -4.72 4.29 4.60
N ALA A 161 -4.01 5.29 5.10
CA ALA A 161 -2.61 5.50 4.76
C ALA A 161 -1.78 5.85 5.99
N ASN A 162 -0.53 5.41 5.99
CA ASN A 162 0.50 5.80 6.96
C ASN A 162 1.83 5.90 6.24
N GLY A 163 2.66 6.85 6.63
CA GLY A 163 3.99 7.00 6.06
C GLY A 163 4.98 7.56 7.08
N TYR A 164 6.24 7.26 6.84
CA TYR A 164 7.38 7.74 7.61
C TYR A 164 8.47 8.19 6.67
N GLU A 165 9.03 9.35 6.95
CA GLU A 165 10.22 9.87 6.31
C GLU A 165 11.42 9.66 7.22
N ILE A 166 12.53 9.24 6.64
CA ILE A 166 13.86 9.26 7.27
C ILE A 166 14.71 10.24 6.48
N ALA A 167 15.29 11.22 7.14
CA ALA A 167 16.28 12.14 6.53
C ALA A 167 17.61 11.99 7.25
N ALA A 168 18.67 11.67 6.50
CA ALA A 168 20.04 11.47 7.03
C ALA A 168 21.03 12.31 6.21
N THR A 169 21.70 13.28 6.85
CA THR A 169 22.73 14.10 6.22
C THR A 169 24.10 13.47 6.39
N TYR A 170 24.85 13.34 5.34
CA TYR A 170 26.21 12.76 5.34
C TYR A 170 27.17 13.60 4.50
N THR A 171 28.46 13.49 4.78
CA THR A 171 29.50 14.18 4.01
C THR A 171 29.90 13.31 2.81
N GLN A 172 29.81 13.85 1.61
CA GLN A 172 30.23 13.19 0.37
C GLN A 172 31.09 14.16 -0.47
N ASN A 173 32.28 13.73 -0.86
CA ASN A 173 33.19 14.50 -1.70
C ASN A 173 33.48 15.94 -1.20
N GLY A 174 33.51 16.13 0.14
CA GLY A 174 33.74 17.44 0.77
C GLY A 174 32.52 18.35 0.83
N GLY A 175 31.33 17.91 0.39
CA GLY A 175 30.05 18.57 0.54
C GLY A 175 29.10 17.77 1.45
N GLU A 176 28.03 18.40 1.88
CA GLU A 176 26.93 17.72 2.59
C GLU A 176 25.85 17.31 1.59
N ALA A 177 25.30 16.11 1.77
CA ALA A 177 24.14 15.61 1.01
C ALA A 177 23.14 14.98 2.00
N THR A 178 21.86 15.20 1.79
CA THR A 178 20.81 14.62 2.64
C THR A 178 20.07 13.52 1.88
N LEU A 179 20.09 12.30 2.41
CA LEU A 179 19.30 11.18 1.92
C LEU A 179 17.91 11.23 2.55
N TYR A 180 16.88 11.27 1.73
CA TYR A 180 15.48 11.11 2.12
C TYR A 180 15.00 9.73 1.74
N ILE A 181 14.33 9.04 2.67
CA ILE A 181 13.70 7.74 2.44
C ILE A 181 12.26 7.82 2.95
N ASP A 182 11.31 7.73 2.03
CA ASP A 182 9.88 7.70 2.36
C ASP A 182 9.35 6.26 2.30
N PHE A 183 8.73 5.83 3.39
CA PHE A 183 7.98 4.58 3.45
C PHE A 183 6.49 4.91 3.60
N ILE A 184 5.68 4.48 2.62
CA ILE A 184 4.24 4.74 2.61
C ILE A 184 3.51 3.41 2.51
N VAL A 185 2.50 3.20 3.38
CA VAL A 185 1.62 2.03 3.34
C VAL A 185 0.18 2.51 3.18
N VAL A 186 -0.50 2.03 2.14
CA VAL A 186 -1.87 2.42 1.79
C VAL A 186 -2.75 1.18 1.70
N ARG A 187 -3.95 1.23 2.28
CA ARG A 187 -5.01 0.26 2.06
C ARG A 187 -6.03 0.79 1.06
N VAL A 188 -6.39 -0.04 0.10
CA VAL A 188 -7.49 0.21 -0.84
C VAL A 188 -8.35 -1.05 -0.87
N GLY A 189 -9.55 -1.00 -0.30
CA GLY A 189 -10.38 -2.18 -0.15
C GLY A 189 -9.67 -3.28 0.63
N ARG A 190 -9.44 -4.43 -0.02
CA ARG A 190 -8.68 -5.57 0.52
C ARG A 190 -7.23 -5.61 0.06
N ALA A 191 -6.78 -4.64 -0.74
CA ALA A 191 -5.39 -4.52 -1.14
C ALA A 191 -4.58 -3.68 -0.16
N VAL A 192 -3.31 -4.02 0.04
CA VAL A 192 -2.33 -3.19 0.73
C VAL A 192 -1.13 -2.96 -0.18
N LEU A 193 -0.76 -1.71 -0.30
CA LEU A 193 0.34 -1.19 -1.11
C LEU A 193 1.40 -0.65 -0.16
N GLY A 194 2.64 -1.12 -0.28
CA GLY A 194 3.78 -0.55 0.43
C GLY A 194 4.74 0.06 -0.58
N PHE A 195 5.03 1.35 -0.44
CA PHE A 195 5.95 2.10 -1.30
C PHE A 195 7.21 2.44 -0.54
N ALA A 196 8.32 2.45 -1.26
CA ALA A 196 9.59 3.01 -0.81
C ALA A 196 10.13 3.96 -1.88
N PHE A 197 10.40 5.18 -1.47
CA PHE A 197 11.03 6.20 -2.30
C PHE A 197 12.33 6.62 -1.64
N THR A 198 13.36 6.82 -2.45
CA THR A 198 14.65 7.34 -1.99
C THR A 198 15.06 8.49 -2.87
N ASN A 199 15.58 9.56 -2.30
CA ASN A 199 16.17 10.67 -3.05
C ASN A 199 17.28 11.34 -2.23
N VAL A 200 18.16 12.08 -2.92
CA VAL A 200 19.21 12.90 -2.31
C VAL A 200 18.87 14.37 -2.48
N ASP A 201 19.12 15.16 -1.44
CA ASP A 201 18.93 16.61 -1.32
C ASP A 201 17.50 17.13 -1.37
N ALA A 202 16.53 16.29 -1.72
CA ALA A 202 15.11 16.65 -1.66
C ALA A 202 14.23 15.40 -1.53
N ARG A 203 13.01 15.55 -1.07
CA ARG A 203 12.00 14.48 -1.22
C ARG A 203 11.65 14.30 -2.69
N ILE A 204 11.27 13.08 -3.07
CA ILE A 204 10.80 12.77 -4.42
C ILE A 204 9.48 13.52 -4.68
N THR A 205 9.51 14.51 -5.57
CA THR A 205 8.34 15.35 -5.88
C THR A 205 7.23 14.56 -6.58
N GLN A 206 7.58 13.52 -7.33
CA GLN A 206 6.66 12.64 -8.05
C GLN A 206 6.04 11.55 -7.16
N GLY A 207 6.52 11.37 -5.93
CA GLY A 207 6.05 10.33 -5.02
C GLY A 207 4.53 10.34 -4.81
N PRO A 208 3.90 11.47 -4.47
CA PRO A 208 2.45 11.58 -4.32
C PRO A 208 1.67 11.20 -5.58
N ASP A 209 2.12 11.62 -6.76
CA ASP A 209 1.47 11.30 -8.04
C ASP A 209 1.57 9.81 -8.36
N ILE A 210 2.72 9.19 -8.14
CA ILE A 210 2.93 7.75 -8.30
C ILE A 210 2.00 6.97 -7.37
N VAL A 211 1.93 7.33 -6.09
CA VAL A 211 1.04 6.69 -5.12
C VAL A 211 -0.41 6.85 -5.56
N GLY A 212 -0.84 8.07 -5.92
CA GLY A 212 -2.20 8.37 -6.36
C GLY A 212 -2.62 7.56 -7.59
N ALA A 213 -1.78 7.48 -8.61
CA ALA A 213 -2.05 6.71 -9.83
C ALA A 213 -2.22 5.21 -9.54
N VAL A 214 -1.34 4.63 -8.72
CA VAL A 214 -1.43 3.20 -8.34
C VAL A 214 -2.68 2.94 -7.50
N VAL A 215 -3.00 3.80 -6.53
CA VAL A 215 -4.20 3.70 -5.68
C VAL A 215 -5.47 3.71 -6.53
N GLN A 216 -5.60 4.63 -7.49
CA GLN A 216 -6.74 4.71 -8.39
C GLN A 216 -6.91 3.44 -9.23
N ARG A 217 -5.82 2.89 -9.79
CA ARG A 217 -5.87 1.64 -10.55
C ARG A 217 -6.32 0.45 -9.69
N VAL A 218 -5.83 0.38 -8.45
CA VAL A 218 -6.24 -0.69 -7.53
C VAL A 218 -7.70 -0.55 -7.12
N ALA A 219 -8.19 0.66 -6.89
CA ALA A 219 -9.61 0.90 -6.63
C ALA A 219 -10.48 0.43 -7.79
N ALA A 220 -10.13 0.79 -9.03
CA ALA A 220 -10.83 0.34 -10.23
C ALA A 220 -10.76 -1.18 -10.45
N ALA A 221 -9.68 -1.84 -10.04
CA ALA A 221 -9.53 -3.30 -10.18
C ALA A 221 -10.35 -4.11 -9.17
N GLN A 222 -11.00 -3.47 -8.20
CA GLN A 222 -11.82 -4.10 -7.16
C GLN A 222 -13.32 -3.89 -7.37
N THR A 223 -13.72 -3.08 -8.35
CA THR A 223 -15.11 -2.91 -8.79
C THR A 223 -15.52 -3.95 -9.82
#